data_5175958f5f8838fd31187bb929e18199
#
_entry.id   5175958f5f8838fd31187bb929e18199
#
_cell.length_a   1.000
_cell.length_b   1.000
_cell.length_c   1.000
_cell.angle_alpha   90.00
_cell.angle_beta   90.00
_cell.angle_gamma   90.00
#
_symmetry.space_group_name_H-M   'P 1'
#
loop_
_entity.id
_entity.type
_entity.pdbx_description
1 polymer ?
#
loop_
_entity_poly.entity_id
_entity_poly.type
_entity_poly.pdbx_seq_one_letter_code
_entity_poly.pdbx_strand_id
1 'polypeptide(L)'
;MIVFELVDQRNALERALLHFAHFEKEAERIERNRYRIRVRYDKDDETELVIRVLSFGPMIRVTAPEVFVDLIRKRLIRQKHCFLKNLTEKNV
;
A
#
# COMPACT_ATOMS: atom_id res chain seq x y z
N MET A 1 -12.41 -0.93 -5.71
CA MET A 1 -11.48 -2.08 -5.64
C MET A 1 -10.09 -1.62 -6.01
N ILE A 2 -9.10 -1.99 -5.23
CA ILE A 2 -7.70 -1.77 -5.61
C ILE A 2 -7.05 -3.08 -6.00
N VAL A 3 -6.01 -2.98 -6.83
CA VAL A 3 -5.18 -4.12 -7.23
C VAL A 3 -3.74 -3.76 -6.91
N PHE A 4 -3.05 -4.65 -6.23
CA PHE A 4 -1.62 -4.47 -6.02
C PHE A 4 -0.87 -5.79 -6.26
N GLU A 5 0.40 -5.66 -6.57
CA GLU A 5 1.30 -6.78 -6.71
C GLU A 5 2.22 -6.87 -5.49
N LEU A 6 2.51 -8.10 -5.10
CA LEU A 6 3.29 -8.41 -3.92
C LEU A 6 4.42 -9.35 -4.28
N VAL A 7 5.61 -9.04 -3.80
CA VAL A 7 6.73 -9.99 -3.85
C VAL A 7 6.75 -10.75 -2.54
N ASP A 8 6.62 -12.08 -2.61
CA ASP A 8 6.55 -12.93 -1.42
C ASP A 8 7.94 -13.21 -0.86
N GLN A 9 8.43 -12.27 -0.07
CA GLN A 9 9.69 -12.38 0.67
C GLN A 9 9.37 -12.23 2.15
N ARG A 10 10.02 -13.01 3.00
CA ARG A 10 9.84 -12.95 4.45
C ARG A 10 8.37 -13.12 4.86
N ASN A 11 7.67 -14.07 4.24
CA ASN A 11 6.25 -14.32 4.48
C ASN A 11 5.34 -13.12 4.17
N ALA A 12 5.70 -12.33 3.17
CA ALA A 12 4.96 -11.13 2.83
C ALA A 12 3.51 -11.41 2.46
N LEU A 13 3.23 -12.52 1.76
CA LEU A 13 1.85 -12.87 1.40
C LEU A 13 1.00 -13.10 2.64
N GLU A 14 1.48 -13.89 3.59
CA GLU A 14 0.76 -14.18 4.83
C GLU A 14 0.54 -12.89 5.63
N ARG A 15 1.56 -12.06 5.75
CA ARG A 15 1.44 -10.78 6.45
C ARG A 15 0.45 -9.84 5.77
N ALA A 16 0.43 -9.83 4.43
CA ALA A 16 -0.53 -9.01 3.68
C ALA A 16 -1.96 -9.48 3.92
N LEU A 17 -2.21 -10.78 3.89
CA LEU A 17 -3.54 -11.32 4.13
C LEU A 17 -4.05 -10.95 5.53
N LEU A 18 -3.16 -10.93 6.53
CA LEU A 18 -3.50 -10.50 7.88
C LEU A 18 -3.66 -8.98 7.97
N HIS A 19 -2.78 -8.22 7.32
CA HIS A 19 -2.80 -6.76 7.35
C HIS A 19 -4.07 -6.18 6.74
N PHE A 20 -4.61 -6.85 5.71
CA PHE A 20 -5.84 -6.44 5.04
C PHE A 20 -7.03 -7.32 5.43
N ALA A 21 -7.00 -7.91 6.64
CA ALA A 21 -8.01 -8.87 7.08
C ALA A 21 -9.44 -8.32 7.10
N HIS A 22 -9.61 -7.01 7.33
CA HIS A 22 -10.93 -6.37 7.37
C HIS A 22 -11.57 -6.20 6.00
N PHE A 23 -10.80 -6.40 4.94
CA PHE A 23 -11.28 -6.17 3.57
C PHE A 23 -11.49 -7.49 2.86
N GLU A 24 -12.53 -7.55 2.03
CA GLU A 24 -12.73 -8.67 1.11
C GLU A 24 -11.64 -8.63 0.04
N LYS A 25 -10.97 -9.76 -0.17
CA LYS A 25 -9.82 -9.81 -1.06
C LYS A 25 -9.68 -11.15 -1.76
N GLU A 26 -9.01 -11.12 -2.92
CA GLU A 26 -8.64 -12.30 -3.69
C GLU A 26 -7.16 -12.23 -4.02
N ALA A 27 -6.45 -13.34 -3.88
CA ALA A 27 -5.04 -13.45 -4.21
C ALA A 27 -4.85 -14.40 -5.38
N GLU A 28 -4.05 -13.99 -6.36
CA GLU A 28 -3.71 -14.76 -7.54
C GLU A 28 -2.19 -14.83 -7.67
N ARG A 29 -1.67 -16.03 -7.83
CA ARG A 29 -0.24 -16.21 -8.09
C ARG A 29 0.06 -15.91 -9.55
N ILE A 30 0.94 -14.94 -9.82
CA ILE A 30 1.34 -14.58 -11.18
C ILE A 30 2.66 -15.22 -11.59
N GLU A 31 3.61 -15.30 -10.67
CA GLU A 31 4.91 -15.92 -10.86
C GLU A 31 5.31 -16.64 -9.57
N ARG A 32 6.46 -17.27 -9.57
CA ARG A 32 6.91 -18.11 -8.44
C ARG A 32 6.82 -17.41 -7.08
N ASN A 33 7.24 -16.14 -7.01
CA ASN A 33 7.23 -15.37 -5.76
C ASN A 33 6.44 -14.07 -5.87
N ARG A 34 5.54 -13.97 -6.86
CA ARG A 34 4.75 -12.78 -7.07
C ARG A 34 3.27 -13.10 -7.09
N TYR A 35 2.52 -12.28 -6.39
CA TYR A 35 1.07 -12.41 -6.26
C TYR A 35 0.40 -11.10 -6.65
N ARG A 36 -0.78 -11.23 -7.25
CA ARG A 36 -1.67 -10.10 -7.49
C ARG A 36 -2.81 -10.23 -6.51
N ILE A 37 -3.04 -9.18 -5.74
CA ILE A 37 -4.10 -9.16 -4.73
C ILE A 37 -5.09 -8.07 -5.10
N ARG A 38 -6.37 -8.45 -5.14
CA ARG A 38 -7.48 -7.54 -5.35
C ARG A 38 -8.19 -7.34 -4.02
N VAL A 39 -8.35 -6.09 -3.61
CA VAL A 39 -9.01 -5.74 -2.36
C VAL A 39 -10.24 -4.91 -2.67
N ARG A 40 -11.40 -5.35 -2.19
CA ARG A 40 -12.65 -4.61 -2.30
C ARG A 40 -12.81 -3.73 -1.07
N TYR A 41 -13.29 -2.52 -1.26
CA TYR A 41 -13.50 -1.58 -0.18
C TYR A 41 -14.63 -0.62 -0.54
N ASP A 42 -15.30 -0.11 0.49
CA ASP A 42 -16.27 0.96 0.34
C ASP A 42 -15.55 2.30 0.37
N LYS A 43 -16.18 3.31 -0.24
CA LYS A 43 -15.60 4.64 -0.31
C LYS A 43 -15.27 5.22 1.05
N ASP A 44 -16.05 4.87 2.08
CA ASP A 44 -15.83 5.32 3.45
C ASP A 44 -14.55 4.75 4.06
N ASP A 45 -14.07 3.62 3.55
CA ASP A 45 -12.87 2.94 4.04
C ASP A 45 -11.60 3.30 3.27
N GLU A 46 -11.72 4.19 2.29
CA GLU A 46 -10.60 4.54 1.41
C GLU A 46 -9.39 5.08 2.18
N THR A 47 -9.62 5.97 3.13
CA THR A 47 -8.54 6.56 3.93
C THR A 47 -7.82 5.50 4.75
N GLU A 48 -8.57 4.60 5.39
CA GLU A 48 -7.99 3.50 6.14
C GLU A 48 -7.16 2.60 5.24
N LEU A 49 -7.67 2.29 4.04
CA LEU A 49 -6.97 1.45 3.09
C LEU A 49 -5.66 2.09 2.63
N VAL A 50 -5.67 3.39 2.36
CA VAL A 50 -4.44 4.15 2.02
C VAL A 50 -3.41 4.00 3.13
N ILE A 51 -3.81 4.19 4.37
CA ILE A 51 -2.93 4.09 5.53
C ILE A 51 -2.35 2.67 5.63
N ARG A 52 -3.15 1.64 5.44
CA ARG A 52 -2.70 0.26 5.49
C ARG A 52 -1.72 -0.09 4.37
N VAL A 53 -1.98 0.40 3.16
CA VAL A 53 -1.06 0.21 2.03
C VAL A 53 0.29 0.86 2.33
N LEU A 54 0.29 2.10 2.79
CA LEU A 54 1.53 2.83 3.11
C LEU A 54 2.31 2.18 4.26
N SER A 55 1.60 1.66 5.27
CA SER A 55 2.24 1.04 6.43
C SER A 55 2.79 -0.35 6.14
N PHE A 56 2.32 -1.02 5.10
CA PHE A 56 2.83 -2.34 4.74
C PHE A 56 4.27 -2.29 4.24
N GLY A 57 4.63 -1.22 3.54
CA GLY A 57 6.00 -1.00 3.10
C GLY A 57 6.25 -1.30 1.63
N PRO A 58 7.53 -1.41 1.24
CA PRO A 58 7.91 -1.44 -0.17
C PRO A 58 7.67 -2.76 -0.88
N MET A 59 7.21 -3.79 -0.19
CA MET A 59 6.97 -5.11 -0.78
C MET A 59 5.73 -5.16 -1.66
N ILE A 60 4.87 -4.16 -1.58
CA ILE A 60 3.66 -4.08 -2.40
C ILE A 60 3.72 -2.89 -3.33
N ARG A 61 3.13 -3.07 -4.51
CA ARG A 61 3.04 -2.03 -5.52
C ARG A 61 1.59 -1.96 -6.00
N VAL A 62 0.93 -0.85 -5.73
CA VAL A 62 -0.43 -0.64 -6.21
C VAL A 62 -0.39 -0.36 -7.70
N THR A 63 -1.16 -1.12 -8.48
CA THR A 63 -1.19 -1.03 -9.93
C THR A 63 -2.49 -0.45 -10.46
N ALA A 64 -3.57 -0.52 -9.70
CA ALA A 64 -4.88 -0.01 -10.13
C ALA A 64 -5.79 0.23 -8.91
N PRO A 65 -6.78 1.11 -9.00
CA PRO A 65 -7.00 2.02 -10.10
C PRO A 65 -6.04 3.22 -10.07
N GLU A 66 -5.92 3.89 -11.19
CA GLU A 66 -5.00 5.03 -11.32
C GLU A 66 -5.25 6.13 -10.29
N VAL A 67 -6.52 6.39 -9.97
CA VAL A 67 -6.92 7.36 -8.95
C VAL A 67 -6.30 7.01 -7.59
N PHE A 68 -6.34 5.74 -7.21
CA PHE A 68 -5.77 5.28 -5.95
C PHE A 68 -4.25 5.36 -5.96
N VAL A 69 -3.62 5.01 -7.08
CA VAL A 69 -2.17 5.14 -7.26
C VAL A 69 -1.74 6.59 -7.05
N ASP A 70 -2.50 7.54 -7.60
CA ASP A 70 -2.22 8.97 -7.42
C ASP A 70 -2.36 9.40 -5.97
N LEU A 71 -3.36 8.89 -5.25
CA LEU A 71 -3.52 9.18 -3.81
C LEU A 71 -2.31 8.72 -3.02
N ILE A 72 -1.83 7.52 -3.28
CA ILE A 72 -0.63 6.97 -2.64
C ILE A 72 0.59 7.84 -2.94
N ARG A 73 0.77 8.20 -4.22
CA ARG A 73 1.89 9.04 -4.65
C ARG A 73 1.89 10.38 -3.95
N LYS A 74 0.73 11.05 -3.88
CA LYS A 74 0.59 12.34 -3.23
C LYS A 74 0.90 12.25 -1.73
N ARG A 75 0.46 11.19 -1.08
CA ARG A 75 0.76 10.96 0.35
C ARG A 75 2.26 10.80 0.57
N LEU A 76 2.92 9.99 -0.25
CA LEU A 76 4.37 9.78 -0.13
C LEU A 76 5.16 11.07 -0.34
N ILE A 77 4.78 11.86 -1.33
CA ILE A 77 5.43 13.14 -1.59
C ILE A 77 5.24 14.09 -0.40
N ARG A 78 4.05 14.16 0.16
CA ARG A 78 3.75 15.01 1.32
C ARG A 78 4.56 14.58 2.55
N GLN A 79 4.64 13.30 2.83
CA GLN A 79 5.43 12.78 3.95
C GLN A 79 6.91 13.09 3.80
N LYS A 80 7.45 12.90 2.59
CA LYS A 80 8.84 13.23 2.29
C LYS A 80 9.12 14.71 2.52
N HIS A 81 8.24 15.57 2.06
CA HIS A 81 8.38 17.02 2.23
C HIS A 81 8.39 17.41 3.71
N CYS A 82 7.44 16.90 4.48
CA CYS A 82 7.37 17.17 5.92
C CYS A 82 8.61 16.69 6.65
N PHE A 83 9.10 15.50 6.31
CA PHE A 83 10.31 14.94 6.91
C PHE A 83 11.53 15.83 6.65
N LEU A 84 11.73 16.25 5.41
CA LEU A 84 12.84 17.14 5.04
C LEU A 84 12.75 18.49 5.72
N LYS A 85 11.56 19.05 5.85
CA LYS A 85 11.32 20.31 6.54
C LYS A 85 11.71 20.19 8.01
N ASN A 86 11.31 19.13 8.68
CA ASN A 86 11.63 18.90 10.08
C ASN A 86 13.14 18.76 10.31
N LEU A 87 13.85 18.08 9.41
CA LEU A 87 15.30 17.99 9.48
C LEU A 87 15.97 19.35 9.37
N THR A 88 15.50 20.19 8.45
CA THR A 88 16.01 21.54 8.26
C THR A 88 15.79 22.38 9.51
N GLU A 89 14.61 22.32 10.13
CA GLU A 89 14.29 23.05 11.35
C GLU A 89 15.19 22.62 12.53
N LYS A 90 15.51 21.33 12.63
CA LYS A 90 16.36 20.81 13.70
C LYS A 90 17.81 21.27 13.60
N ASN A 91 18.27 21.61 12.41
CA ASN A 91 19.65 22.02 12.14
C ASN A 91 19.88 23.53 12.23
N VAL A 92 18.87 24.26 12.61
CA VAL A 92 18.95 25.74 12.74
C VAL A 92 19.29 26.15 14.17
#